data_bb2b679aea502b0779c7a9bbfcca9530
#
_entry.id   bb2b679aea502b0779c7a9bbfcca9530
#
_cell.length_a   1.000
_cell.length_b   1.000
_cell.length_c   1.000
_cell.angle_alpha   90.00
_cell.angle_beta   90.00
_cell.angle_gamma   90.00
#
_symmetry.space_group_name_H-M   'P 1'
#
loop_
_entity.id
_entity.type
_entity.pdbx_description
1 polymer ?
#
loop_
_entity_poly.entity_id
_entity_poly.type
_entity_poly.pdbx_seq_one_letter_code
_entity_poly.pdbx_strand_id
1 'polypeptide(L)'
;MDVHLYHLYLISKWNTNNVTDMSHLFYRCSPLSYLPDISKWNINNVTDMNHLFSGCSSLSSLPDISKWNINNITNMSYLFSGCSSLSYLPDISKWNINNSSNMTNLFDLCLSLSLSNKIKNKII
;
A
#
# COMPACT_ATOMS: atom_id res chain seq x y z
N MET A 1 8.80 6.39 -25.19
CA MET A 1 8.19 6.14 -23.85
C MET A 1 7.82 7.49 -23.24
N ASP A 2 6.63 7.60 -22.71
CA ASP A 2 6.20 8.76 -21.94
C ASP A 2 7.15 8.98 -20.74
N VAL A 3 7.56 10.22 -20.49
CA VAL A 3 8.48 10.55 -19.39
C VAL A 3 7.91 10.11 -18.03
N HIS A 4 6.60 10.31 -17.85
CA HIS A 4 5.91 9.90 -16.62
C HIS A 4 5.97 8.37 -16.41
N LEU A 5 5.69 7.59 -17.46
CA LEU A 5 5.79 6.13 -17.41
C LEU A 5 7.22 5.66 -17.15
N TYR A 6 8.20 6.38 -17.71
CA TYR A 6 9.61 6.06 -17.46
C TYR A 6 9.99 6.27 -16.00
N HIS A 7 9.54 7.36 -15.38
CA HIS A 7 9.79 7.60 -13.95
C HIS A 7 9.14 6.53 -13.08
N LEU A 8 7.92 6.10 -13.39
CA LEU A 8 7.26 5.02 -12.67
C LEU A 8 8.04 3.70 -12.82
N TYR A 9 8.54 3.43 -14.02
CA TYR A 9 9.39 2.25 -14.25
C TYR A 9 10.64 2.29 -13.37
N LEU A 10 11.30 3.45 -13.26
CA LEU A 10 12.50 3.59 -12.42
C LEU A 10 12.20 3.33 -10.94
N ILE A 11 11.04 3.74 -10.46
CA ILE A 11 10.61 3.49 -9.07
C ILE A 11 10.58 1.99 -8.77
N SER A 12 10.10 1.17 -9.72
CA SER A 12 10.07 -0.28 -9.55
C SER A 12 11.46 -0.90 -9.39
N LYS A 13 12.50 -0.18 -9.83
CA LYS A 13 13.90 -0.64 -9.77
C LYS A 13 14.66 -0.15 -8.55
N TRP A 14 14.02 0.58 -7.65
CA TRP A 14 14.68 1.05 -6.44
C TRP A 14 15.18 -0.11 -5.60
N ASN A 15 16.39 0.04 -5.07
CA ASN A 15 16.91 -0.89 -4.07
C ASN A 15 16.34 -0.51 -2.70
N THR A 16 15.40 -1.31 -2.21
CA THR A 16 14.72 -1.06 -0.94
C THR A 16 15.27 -1.91 0.21
N ASN A 17 16.38 -2.62 0.00
CA ASN A 17 16.88 -3.62 0.95
C ASN A 17 17.16 -3.08 2.36
N ASN A 18 17.57 -1.80 2.46
CA ASN A 18 17.90 -1.19 3.74
C ASN A 18 16.87 -0.17 4.22
N VAL A 19 15.72 -0.08 3.55
CA VAL A 19 14.67 0.86 3.91
C VAL A 19 13.94 0.36 5.15
N THR A 20 13.82 1.23 6.14
CA THR A 20 13.09 0.95 7.39
C THR A 20 11.80 1.74 7.52
N ASP A 21 11.69 2.87 6.83
CA ASP A 21 10.54 3.77 6.90
C ASP A 21 10.07 4.10 5.48
N MET A 22 8.85 3.70 5.16
CA MET A 22 8.17 4.01 3.89
C MET A 22 6.96 4.92 4.10
N SER A 23 6.85 5.53 5.26
CA SER A 23 5.72 6.40 5.55
C SER A 23 5.64 7.55 4.55
N HIS A 24 4.42 7.86 4.11
CA HIS A 24 4.11 8.99 3.21
C HIS A 24 4.77 8.94 1.83
N LEU A 25 5.36 7.82 1.40
CA LEU A 25 6.13 7.76 0.15
C LEU A 25 5.30 8.19 -1.08
N PHE A 26 4.04 7.79 -1.15
CA PHE A 26 3.11 8.19 -2.21
C PHE A 26 1.95 9.05 -1.68
N TYR A 27 2.16 9.70 -0.54
CA TYR A 27 1.13 10.49 0.12
C TYR A 27 0.59 11.59 -0.78
N ARG A 28 -0.73 11.62 -0.95
CA ARG A 28 -1.44 12.60 -1.78
C ARG A 28 -0.99 12.66 -3.24
N CYS A 29 -0.48 11.56 -3.78
CA CYS A 29 -0.20 11.47 -5.22
C CYS A 29 -1.52 11.34 -5.99
N SER A 30 -2.35 12.38 -5.96
CA SER A 30 -3.70 12.34 -6.54
C SER A 30 -3.75 12.11 -8.05
N PRO A 31 -2.76 12.55 -8.88
CA PRO A 31 -2.78 12.24 -10.30
C PRO A 31 -2.39 10.79 -10.61
N LEU A 32 -1.84 10.06 -9.64
CA LEU A 32 -1.35 8.70 -9.84
C LEU A 32 -2.52 7.73 -10.00
N SER A 33 -2.71 7.17 -11.19
CA SER A 33 -3.82 6.27 -11.48
C SER A 33 -3.45 4.79 -11.33
N TYR A 34 -2.17 4.47 -11.43
CA TYR A 34 -1.63 3.13 -11.19
C TYR A 34 -0.18 3.23 -10.71
N LEU A 35 0.30 2.16 -10.07
CA LEU A 35 1.67 2.07 -9.60
C LEU A 35 2.49 1.16 -10.50
N PRO A 36 3.81 1.36 -10.60
CA PRO A 36 4.69 0.37 -11.20
C PRO A 36 4.68 -0.90 -10.35
N ASP A 37 5.25 -1.99 -10.89
CA ASP A 37 5.30 -3.25 -10.15
C ASP A 37 6.28 -3.16 -8.98
N ILE A 38 5.75 -2.82 -7.81
CA ILE A 38 6.48 -2.76 -6.55
C ILE A 38 6.35 -4.06 -5.73
N SER A 39 5.73 -5.09 -6.28
CA SER A 39 5.54 -6.37 -5.59
C SER A 39 6.87 -7.04 -5.23
N LYS A 40 7.93 -6.73 -5.98
CA LYS A 40 9.27 -7.29 -5.78
C LYS A 40 10.15 -6.49 -4.84
N TRP A 41 9.67 -5.37 -4.35
CA TRP A 41 10.43 -4.61 -3.34
C TRP A 41 10.68 -5.48 -2.11
N ASN A 42 11.92 -5.48 -1.63
CA ASN A 42 12.23 -6.07 -0.34
C ASN A 42 11.82 -5.10 0.76
N ILE A 43 10.80 -5.46 1.51
CA ILE A 43 10.32 -4.64 2.63
C ILE A 43 10.58 -5.31 3.98
N ASN A 44 11.46 -6.31 4.02
CA ASN A 44 11.71 -7.09 5.23
C ASN A 44 12.17 -6.25 6.42
N ASN A 45 12.84 -5.13 6.17
CA ASN A 45 13.33 -4.24 7.21
C ASN A 45 12.41 -3.04 7.49
N VAL A 46 11.30 -2.93 6.77
CA VAL A 46 10.37 -1.81 6.95
C VAL A 46 9.55 -2.02 8.21
N THR A 47 9.52 -0.99 9.05
CA THR A 47 8.75 -0.98 10.29
C THR A 47 7.56 -0.01 10.25
N ASP A 48 7.63 1.01 9.41
CA ASP A 48 6.59 2.03 9.30
C ASP A 48 6.13 2.21 7.86
N MET A 49 4.84 2.04 7.62
CA MET A 49 4.17 2.26 6.35
C MET A 49 2.98 3.21 6.47
N ASN A 50 2.90 4.00 7.55
CA ASN A 50 1.73 4.85 7.70
C ASN A 50 1.60 5.81 6.52
N HIS A 51 0.38 6.02 6.07
CA HIS A 51 0.04 6.92 4.96
C HIS A 51 0.74 6.63 3.63
N LEU A 52 1.32 5.43 3.43
CA LEU A 52 2.10 5.13 2.21
C LEU A 52 1.34 5.49 0.93
N PHE A 53 0.05 5.12 0.83
CA PHE A 53 -0.80 5.40 -0.33
C PHE A 53 -1.94 6.37 -0.01
N SER A 54 -1.93 6.98 1.16
CA SER A 54 -3.02 7.84 1.61
C SER A 54 -3.23 9.01 0.64
N GLY A 55 -4.46 9.25 0.26
CA GLY A 55 -4.81 10.35 -0.63
C GLY A 55 -4.48 10.13 -2.11
N CYS A 56 -4.12 8.92 -2.51
CA CYS A 56 -3.98 8.55 -3.92
C CYS A 56 -5.37 8.38 -4.54
N SER A 57 -6.08 9.51 -4.74
CA SER A 57 -7.51 9.50 -5.08
C SER A 57 -7.83 8.98 -6.49
N SER A 58 -6.86 8.95 -7.40
CA SER A 58 -7.04 8.41 -8.75
C SER A 58 -6.58 6.97 -8.89
N LEU A 59 -5.98 6.39 -7.86
CA LEU A 59 -5.44 5.03 -7.90
C LEU A 59 -6.59 4.03 -7.91
N SER A 60 -6.72 3.27 -9.00
CA SER A 60 -7.84 2.33 -9.19
C SER A 60 -7.50 0.89 -8.82
N SER A 61 -6.22 0.53 -8.86
CA SER A 61 -5.75 -0.81 -8.52
C SER A 61 -4.31 -0.76 -8.01
N LEU A 62 -3.87 -1.85 -7.39
CA LEU A 62 -2.52 -2.00 -6.87
C LEU A 62 -1.83 -3.20 -7.53
N PRO A 63 -0.50 -3.18 -7.69
CA PRO A 63 0.23 -4.41 -8.00
C PRO A 63 0.03 -5.44 -6.88
N ASP A 64 0.41 -6.70 -7.15
CA ASP A 64 0.19 -7.78 -6.18
C ASP A 64 1.14 -7.67 -4.99
N ILE A 65 0.74 -6.87 -4.01
CA ILE A 65 1.47 -6.69 -2.75
C ILE A 65 1.13 -7.76 -1.70
N SER A 66 0.31 -8.76 -2.04
CA SER A 66 -0.01 -9.86 -1.13
C SER A 66 1.23 -10.64 -0.70
N LYS A 67 2.30 -10.59 -1.51
CA LYS A 67 3.56 -11.28 -1.26
C LYS A 67 4.51 -10.51 -0.34
N TRP A 68 4.19 -9.28 0.00
CA TRP A 68 5.02 -8.50 0.91
C TRP A 68 5.10 -9.17 2.28
N ASN A 69 6.32 -9.31 2.80
CA ASN A 69 6.52 -9.73 4.18
C ASN A 69 6.36 -8.54 5.12
N ILE A 70 5.21 -8.45 5.77
CA ILE A 70 4.88 -7.34 6.66
C ILE A 70 5.17 -7.64 8.14
N ASN A 71 5.91 -8.72 8.43
CA ASN A 71 6.08 -9.20 9.80
C ASN A 71 6.71 -8.19 10.75
N ASN A 72 7.55 -7.30 10.23
CA ASN A 72 8.26 -6.30 11.05
C ASN A 72 7.54 -4.95 11.08
N ILE A 73 6.42 -4.81 10.38
CA ILE A 73 5.71 -3.54 10.31
C ILE A 73 4.86 -3.35 11.56
N THR A 74 5.12 -2.26 12.26
CA THR A 74 4.40 -1.90 13.50
C THR A 74 3.36 -0.81 13.28
N ASN A 75 3.46 -0.05 12.19
CA ASN A 75 2.52 1.03 11.89
C ASN A 75 2.09 0.97 10.43
N MET A 76 0.81 0.68 10.21
CA MET A 76 0.16 0.67 8.90
C MET A 76 -1.05 1.62 8.89
N SER A 77 -1.12 2.53 9.86
CA SER A 77 -2.27 3.43 9.96
C SER A 77 -2.44 4.27 8.70
N TYR A 78 -3.67 4.45 8.26
CA TYR A 78 -4.03 5.24 7.09
C TYR A 78 -3.37 4.78 5.78
N LEU A 79 -2.91 3.53 5.70
CA LEU A 79 -2.15 3.02 4.54
C LEU A 79 -2.85 3.34 3.21
N PHE A 80 -4.15 3.10 3.11
CA PHE A 80 -4.97 3.33 1.92
C PHE A 80 -6.02 4.41 2.11
N SER A 81 -5.94 5.19 3.17
CA SER A 81 -6.96 6.19 3.47
C SER A 81 -7.09 7.20 2.32
N GLY A 82 -8.31 7.49 1.92
CA GLY A 82 -8.55 8.44 0.83
C GLY A 82 -8.27 7.94 -0.57
N CYS A 83 -8.00 6.64 -0.75
CA CYS A 83 -7.92 6.03 -2.07
C CYS A 83 -9.33 5.82 -2.63
N SER A 84 -10.01 6.91 -2.97
CA SER A 84 -11.45 6.90 -3.29
C SER A 84 -11.79 6.19 -4.59
N SER A 85 -10.85 6.02 -5.52
CA SER A 85 -11.04 5.29 -6.77
C SER A 85 -10.63 3.82 -6.69
N LEU A 86 -10.00 3.41 -5.59
CA LEU A 86 -9.53 2.04 -5.43
C LEU A 86 -10.74 1.11 -5.30
N SER A 87 -10.94 0.25 -6.30
CA SER A 87 -12.13 -0.60 -6.36
C SER A 87 -11.83 -2.03 -5.96
N TYR A 88 -10.55 -2.42 -5.96
CA TYR A 88 -10.19 -3.78 -5.64
C TYR A 88 -8.76 -3.86 -5.08
N LEU A 89 -8.54 -4.82 -4.18
CA LEU A 89 -7.24 -5.06 -3.56
C LEU A 89 -6.70 -6.43 -3.95
N PRO A 90 -5.36 -6.59 -4.02
CA PRO A 90 -4.77 -7.92 -3.99
C PRO A 90 -5.22 -8.66 -2.72
N ASP A 91 -5.05 -9.98 -2.69
CA ASP A 91 -5.45 -10.79 -1.53
C ASP A 91 -4.54 -10.55 -0.32
N ILE A 92 -4.78 -9.45 0.38
CA ILE A 92 -4.04 -9.10 1.60
C ILE A 92 -4.44 -9.95 2.81
N SER A 93 -5.43 -10.84 2.68
CA SER A 93 -5.75 -11.79 3.74
C SER A 93 -4.57 -12.72 4.05
N LYS A 94 -3.61 -12.81 3.14
CA LYS A 94 -2.37 -13.56 3.32
C LYS A 94 -1.36 -12.86 4.22
N TRP A 95 -1.53 -11.57 4.46
CA TRP A 95 -0.64 -10.84 5.35
C TRP A 95 -0.75 -11.37 6.78
N ASN A 96 0.39 -11.64 7.39
CA ASN A 96 0.44 -12.04 8.79
C ASN A 96 0.33 -10.82 9.69
N ILE A 97 -0.90 -10.37 9.89
CA ILE A 97 -1.19 -9.20 10.72
C ILE A 97 -1.24 -9.67 12.18
N ASN A 98 -0.42 -9.08 13.02
CA ASN A 98 -0.41 -9.35 14.45
C ASN A 98 -1.04 -8.19 15.24
N ASN A 99 -1.31 -8.44 16.52
CA ASN A 99 -1.99 -7.47 17.39
C ASN A 99 -1.12 -6.24 17.72
N SER A 100 0.18 -6.26 17.42
CA SER A 100 1.06 -5.12 17.67
C SER A 100 1.09 -4.10 16.55
N SER A 101 0.53 -4.44 15.39
CA SER A 101 0.48 -3.51 14.26
C SER A 101 -0.64 -2.50 14.44
N ASN A 102 -0.30 -1.21 14.30
CA ASN A 102 -1.32 -0.17 14.27
C ASN A 102 -1.96 -0.13 12.88
N MET A 103 -3.26 -0.38 12.83
CA MET A 103 -4.04 -0.44 11.58
C MET A 103 -5.18 0.58 11.56
N THR A 104 -5.07 1.63 12.35
CA THR A 104 -6.09 2.67 12.46
C THR A 104 -6.41 3.26 11.09
N ASN A 105 -7.69 3.31 10.75
CA ASN A 105 -8.20 3.95 9.52
C ASN A 105 -7.55 3.45 8.24
N LEU A 106 -7.20 2.14 8.18
CA LEU A 106 -6.51 1.53 7.05
C LEU A 106 -7.20 1.82 5.71
N PHE A 107 -8.53 1.76 5.67
CA PHE A 107 -9.35 1.96 4.46
C PHE A 107 -10.32 3.14 4.58
N ASP A 108 -10.03 4.08 5.43
CA ASP A 108 -10.90 5.24 5.62
C ASP A 108 -11.07 5.98 4.28
N LEU A 109 -12.30 6.39 3.97
CA LEU A 109 -12.63 7.11 2.72
C LEU A 109 -12.29 6.35 1.42
N CYS A 110 -12.12 5.05 1.46
CA CYS A 110 -12.02 4.20 0.26
C CYS A 110 -13.43 3.91 -0.29
N LEU A 111 -14.05 4.91 -0.89
CA LEU A 111 -15.49 4.91 -1.20
C LEU A 111 -15.90 3.89 -2.27
N SER A 112 -14.96 3.48 -3.13
CA SER A 112 -15.22 2.50 -4.21
C SER A 112 -14.90 1.06 -3.80
N LEU A 113 -14.38 0.85 -2.59
CA LEU A 113 -13.86 -0.43 -2.17
C LEU A 113 -14.94 -1.29 -1.48
N SER A 114 -15.06 -2.53 -1.96
CA SER A 114 -15.89 -3.56 -1.30
C SER A 114 -14.97 -4.62 -0.71
N LEU A 115 -14.90 -4.68 0.62
CA LEU A 115 -14.02 -5.62 1.32
C LEU A 115 -14.75 -6.96 1.53
N SER A 116 -14.03 -8.07 1.31
CA SER A 116 -14.52 -9.39 1.68
C SER A 116 -14.62 -9.52 3.20
N ASN A 117 -15.52 -10.40 3.68
CA ASN A 117 -15.66 -10.66 5.12
C ASN A 117 -14.35 -11.17 5.74
N LYS A 118 -13.58 -11.95 4.97
CA LYS A 118 -12.29 -12.46 5.44
C LYS A 118 -11.31 -11.34 5.79
N ILE A 119 -11.23 -10.32 4.93
CA ILE A 119 -10.38 -9.16 5.17
C ILE A 119 -10.93 -8.32 6.32
N LYS A 120 -12.25 -8.05 6.32
CA LYS A 120 -12.89 -7.28 7.40
C LYS A 120 -12.64 -7.90 8.76
N ASN A 121 -12.78 -9.21 8.89
CA ASN A 121 -12.57 -9.91 10.16
C ASN A 121 -11.12 -9.88 10.62
N LYS A 122 -10.18 -9.68 9.70
CA LYS A 122 -8.75 -9.67 10.01
C LYS A 122 -8.26 -8.30 10.49
N ILE A 123 -8.88 -7.21 10.00
CA ILE A 123 -8.36 -5.85 10.17
C ILE A 123 -9.31 -4.90 10.93
N ILE A 124 -10.53 -5.33 11.18
CA ILE A 124 -11.54 -4.59 11.97
C ILE A 124 -11.86 -5.39 13.28
#